data_8095048294d04a1e2739981113fcd540
#
_entry.id   8095048294d04a1e2739981113fcd540
#
_cell.length_a   1.000
_cell.length_b   1.000
_cell.length_c   1.000
_cell.angle_alpha   90.00
_cell.angle_beta   90.00
_cell.angle_gamma   90.00
#
_symmetry.space_group_name_H-M   'P 1'
#
loop_
_entity.id
_entity.type
_entity.pdbx_description
1 polymer ?
#
loop_
_entity_poly.entity_id
_entity_poly.type
_entity_poly.pdbx_seq_one_letter_code
_entity_poly.pdbx_strand_id
1 'polypeptide(L)'
;MKIGCFALIQPFSPMRRQFELIRELGFDYADLTDNHDGATLGTEYGFSASFSLDSHPATILDMVNEFNLTLTSVCAHANLLDPTSPDRYSTAEIIKAIKLAHFLGVKQVITTEGDPKTDFGHQLTDDQRLFSIREKLHEPIRWAKTFGIELLLEPHGILTDTVDGMSRILDALGHEETVGINLDTGNSWLGGGDPLEFVKTFGPRIKHVHWKDMPEDMLPMRGKQFGCGMGLIPLGDGIVGIEAIVKELLSQGFDGPTTLEIAGEEAVKVSAERLRHWANA
;
A
#
# COMPACT_ATOMS: atom_id res chain seq x y z
N MET A 1 -7.25 2.58 16.11
CA MET A 1 -6.28 2.53 15.00
C MET A 1 -5.01 1.86 15.47
N LYS A 2 -4.49 0.86 14.74
CA LYS A 2 -3.24 0.16 15.04
C LYS A 2 -2.13 0.81 14.22
N ILE A 3 -1.10 1.34 14.88
CA ILE A 3 -0.02 2.05 14.20
C ILE A 3 1.19 1.14 14.08
N GLY A 4 1.60 0.86 12.87
CA GLY A 4 2.76 0.07 12.51
C GLY A 4 3.73 0.82 11.60
N CYS A 5 4.67 0.09 11.05
CA CYS A 5 5.64 0.63 10.12
C CYS A 5 5.79 -0.29 8.90
N PHE A 6 5.88 0.29 7.74
CA PHE A 6 6.21 -0.41 6.52
C PHE A 6 7.68 -0.89 6.60
N ALA A 7 7.94 -2.14 6.26
CA ALA A 7 9.26 -2.74 6.48
C ALA A 7 10.30 -2.27 5.45
N LEU A 8 10.46 -0.96 5.30
CA LEU A 8 11.35 -0.31 4.35
C LEU A 8 12.00 0.97 4.91
N ILE A 9 12.24 1.03 6.23
CA ILE A 9 12.85 2.19 6.90
C ILE A 9 14.25 2.48 6.36
N GLN A 10 15.02 1.43 6.13
CA GLN A 10 16.35 1.46 5.52
C GLN A 10 16.34 0.62 4.24
N PRO A 11 15.94 1.18 3.08
CA PRO A 11 15.66 0.41 1.87
C PRO A 11 16.79 -0.51 1.37
N PHE A 12 18.04 -0.17 1.68
CA PHE A 12 19.24 -0.94 1.29
C PHE A 12 19.71 -1.94 2.36
N SER A 13 18.97 -2.07 3.46
CA SER A 13 19.24 -3.06 4.49
C SER A 13 18.31 -4.27 4.34
N PRO A 14 18.77 -5.49 4.73
CA PRO A 14 17.93 -6.69 4.59
C PRO A 14 16.71 -6.64 5.50
N MET A 15 15.69 -7.45 5.18
CA MET A 15 14.41 -7.51 5.91
C MET A 15 14.59 -7.71 7.42
N ARG A 16 15.55 -8.55 7.83
CA ARG A 16 15.86 -8.74 9.25
C ARG A 16 16.16 -7.43 9.97
N ARG A 17 16.95 -6.54 9.34
CA ARG A 17 17.27 -5.23 9.91
C ARG A 17 16.04 -4.32 9.95
N GLN A 18 15.12 -4.44 9.00
CA GLN A 18 13.86 -3.70 9.05
C GLN A 18 13.05 -4.08 10.29
N PHE A 19 12.88 -5.36 10.56
CA PHE A 19 12.11 -5.83 11.72
C PHE A 19 12.77 -5.44 13.04
N GLU A 20 14.09 -5.52 13.12
CA GLU A 20 14.86 -5.03 14.28
C GLU A 20 14.57 -3.54 14.52
N LEU A 21 14.70 -2.70 13.50
CA LEU A 21 14.42 -1.26 13.58
C LEU A 21 12.97 -0.96 13.97
N ILE A 22 12.00 -1.67 13.39
CA ILE A 22 10.59 -1.52 13.74
C ILE A 22 10.39 -1.75 15.25
N ARG A 23 11.02 -2.77 15.82
CA ARG A 23 10.98 -3.04 17.27
C ARG A 23 11.72 -1.99 18.09
N GLU A 24 12.93 -1.58 17.68
CA GLU A 24 13.71 -0.53 18.33
C GLU A 24 12.95 0.80 18.41
N LEU A 25 12.15 1.11 17.37
CA LEU A 25 11.29 2.30 17.30
C LEU A 25 9.94 2.14 18.05
N GLY A 26 9.72 0.98 18.70
CA GLY A 26 8.56 0.75 19.56
C GLY A 26 7.28 0.41 18.82
N PHE A 27 7.35 -0.20 17.65
CA PHE A 27 6.18 -0.73 16.94
C PHE A 27 6.00 -2.22 17.18
N ASP A 28 4.73 -2.64 17.18
CA ASP A 28 4.31 -4.04 17.26
C ASP A 28 3.79 -4.56 15.91
N TYR A 29 3.52 -3.67 14.96
CA TYR A 29 2.89 -3.98 13.68
C TYR A 29 3.80 -3.61 12.51
N ALA A 30 3.78 -4.44 11.47
CA ALA A 30 4.54 -4.21 10.25
C ALA A 30 3.78 -4.71 9.02
N ASP A 31 3.98 -4.05 7.89
CA ASP A 31 3.63 -4.60 6.58
C ASP A 31 4.82 -5.36 6.00
N LEU A 32 4.52 -6.45 5.33
CA LEU A 32 5.51 -7.20 4.59
C LEU A 32 5.62 -6.63 3.18
N THR A 33 6.77 -6.01 2.90
CA THR A 33 7.07 -5.49 1.56
C THR A 33 7.16 -6.62 0.54
N ASP A 34 6.56 -6.37 -0.61
CA ASP A 34 6.75 -7.24 -1.76
C ASP A 34 8.07 -6.92 -2.45
N ASN A 35 8.79 -7.96 -2.72
CA ASN A 35 9.85 -7.90 -3.70
C ASN A 35 10.03 -9.32 -4.23
N HIS A 36 9.15 -9.68 -5.11
CA HIS A 36 9.27 -10.90 -5.90
C HIS A 36 10.26 -10.66 -7.05
N ASP A 37 10.74 -11.74 -7.64
CA ASP A 37 11.67 -11.67 -8.76
C ASP A 37 11.11 -10.80 -9.91
N GLY A 38 11.80 -9.72 -10.20
CA GLY A 38 11.37 -8.74 -11.19
C GLY A 38 10.47 -7.61 -10.66
N ALA A 39 10.21 -7.56 -9.36
CA ALA A 39 9.47 -6.46 -8.77
C ALA A 39 10.27 -5.14 -8.83
N THR A 40 9.54 -4.05 -8.93
CA THR A 40 10.07 -2.69 -9.08
C THR A 40 11.04 -2.32 -7.95
N LEU A 41 10.70 -2.63 -6.71
CA LEU A 41 11.51 -2.26 -5.54
C LEU A 41 12.94 -2.80 -5.61
N GLY A 42 13.11 -4.07 -6.03
CA GLY A 42 14.44 -4.66 -6.18
C GLY A 42 15.13 -4.30 -7.49
N THR A 43 14.40 -4.30 -8.60
CA THR A 43 14.99 -4.15 -9.93
C THR A 43 15.24 -2.69 -10.34
N GLU A 44 14.34 -1.79 -10.02
CA GLU A 44 14.44 -0.38 -10.40
C GLU A 44 15.16 0.45 -9.33
N TYR A 45 14.91 0.18 -8.05
CA TYR A 45 15.46 0.97 -6.94
C TYR A 45 16.61 0.28 -6.20
N GLY A 46 16.84 -1.03 -6.43
CA GLY A 46 17.89 -1.79 -5.76
C GLY A 46 17.63 -2.02 -4.27
N PHE A 47 16.39 -1.95 -3.82
CA PHE A 47 16.04 -2.16 -2.41
C PHE A 47 16.27 -3.61 -2.00
N SER A 48 16.83 -3.80 -0.80
CA SER A 48 17.16 -5.12 -0.26
C SER A 48 16.16 -5.60 0.80
N ALA A 49 15.28 -4.73 1.25
CA ALA A 49 14.25 -5.03 2.24
C ALA A 49 13.07 -5.75 1.59
N SER A 50 13.18 -7.06 1.43
CA SER A 50 12.19 -7.82 0.68
C SER A 50 12.15 -9.27 1.06
N PHE A 51 10.99 -9.90 0.80
CA PHE A 51 10.83 -11.34 0.69
C PHE A 51 10.33 -11.72 -0.70
N SER A 52 10.83 -12.82 -1.23
CA SER A 52 10.18 -13.42 -2.39
C SER A 52 8.81 -13.98 -1.97
N LEU A 53 7.79 -13.77 -2.80
CA LEU A 53 6.48 -14.39 -2.60
C LEU A 53 6.51 -15.92 -2.70
N ASP A 54 7.61 -16.49 -3.22
CA ASP A 54 7.88 -17.93 -3.27
C ASP A 54 8.69 -18.42 -2.04
N SER A 55 8.99 -17.54 -1.07
CA SER A 55 9.68 -17.95 0.16
C SER A 55 8.85 -18.92 0.97
N HIS A 56 9.53 -19.84 1.68
CA HIS A 56 8.84 -20.76 2.57
C HIS A 56 8.23 -19.97 3.76
N PRO A 57 6.92 -20.07 4.00
CA PRO A 57 6.25 -19.25 5.02
C PRO A 57 6.85 -19.38 6.42
N ALA A 58 7.34 -20.58 6.81
CA ALA A 58 7.95 -20.77 8.12
C ALA A 58 9.18 -19.87 8.31
N THR A 59 10.00 -19.67 7.27
CA THR A 59 11.17 -18.79 7.36
C THR A 59 10.78 -17.34 7.69
N ILE A 60 9.67 -16.87 7.12
CA ILE A 60 9.13 -15.55 7.40
C ILE A 60 8.56 -15.50 8.82
N LEU A 61 7.76 -16.51 9.20
CA LEU A 61 7.16 -16.59 10.53
C LEU A 61 8.22 -16.66 11.64
N ASP A 62 9.28 -17.44 11.45
CA ASP A 62 10.37 -17.54 12.41
C ASP A 62 11.01 -16.18 12.65
N MET A 63 11.26 -15.41 11.57
CA MET A 63 11.83 -14.07 11.67
C MET A 63 10.86 -13.08 12.33
N VAL A 64 9.58 -13.09 11.95
CA VAL A 64 8.55 -12.24 12.53
C VAL A 64 8.40 -12.51 14.04
N ASN A 65 8.39 -13.80 14.41
CA ASN A 65 8.29 -14.23 15.81
C ASN A 65 9.52 -13.85 16.63
N GLU A 66 10.73 -13.95 16.07
CA GLU A 66 11.97 -13.55 16.72
C GLU A 66 11.91 -12.09 17.19
N PHE A 67 11.34 -11.22 16.38
CA PHE A 67 11.16 -9.81 16.72
C PHE A 67 9.82 -9.51 17.42
N ASN A 68 9.00 -10.52 17.70
CA ASN A 68 7.68 -10.35 18.32
C ASN A 68 6.83 -9.29 17.59
N LEU A 69 6.76 -9.37 16.27
CA LEU A 69 5.97 -8.50 15.42
C LEU A 69 4.66 -9.19 14.99
N THR A 70 3.68 -8.38 14.63
CA THR A 70 2.44 -8.81 13.98
C THR A 70 2.39 -8.20 12.57
N LEU A 71 2.32 -9.05 11.55
CA LEU A 71 2.13 -8.59 10.19
C LEU A 71 0.69 -8.12 9.99
N THR A 72 0.52 -6.97 9.37
CA THR A 72 -0.78 -6.36 9.05
C THR A 72 -1.21 -6.60 7.62
N SER A 73 -0.26 -6.58 6.69
CA SER A 73 -0.51 -6.88 5.28
C SER A 73 0.66 -7.60 4.62
N VAL A 74 0.38 -8.18 3.46
CA VAL A 74 1.37 -8.57 2.45
C VAL A 74 1.13 -7.69 1.24
N CYS A 75 2.14 -6.94 0.83
CA CYS A 75 2.05 -6.12 -0.37
C CYS A 75 2.38 -6.92 -1.62
N ALA A 76 1.63 -6.69 -2.68
CA ALA A 76 1.82 -7.24 -4.01
C ALA A 76 1.53 -6.13 -5.04
N HIS A 77 2.38 -5.10 -5.04
CA HIS A 77 2.24 -3.97 -5.96
C HIS A 77 2.39 -4.47 -7.39
N ALA A 78 1.27 -4.56 -8.09
CA ALA A 78 1.20 -5.05 -9.46
C ALA A 78 0.99 -3.89 -10.41
N ASN A 79 1.43 -4.06 -11.66
CA ASN A 79 1.02 -3.21 -12.74
C ASN A 79 -0.01 -3.98 -13.59
N LEU A 80 -1.26 -3.53 -13.56
CA LEU A 80 -2.38 -4.18 -14.23
C LEU A 80 -2.61 -3.68 -15.67
N LEU A 81 -1.89 -2.65 -16.08
CA LEU A 81 -2.16 -1.92 -17.31
C LEU A 81 -1.01 -1.94 -18.30
N ASP A 82 0.23 -2.01 -17.84
CA ASP A 82 1.39 -1.79 -18.66
C ASP A 82 2.13 -3.10 -19.00
N PRO A 83 2.46 -3.35 -20.28
CA PRO A 83 3.13 -4.58 -20.71
C PRO A 83 4.59 -4.70 -20.26
N THR A 84 5.17 -3.69 -19.61
CA THR A 84 6.48 -3.83 -18.96
C THR A 84 6.45 -4.84 -17.84
N SER A 85 5.27 -5.03 -17.21
CA SER A 85 5.05 -6.08 -16.23
C SER A 85 4.53 -7.32 -16.93
N PRO A 86 5.28 -8.44 -16.97
CA PRO A 86 4.76 -9.72 -17.46
C PRO A 86 3.46 -10.09 -16.74
N ASP A 87 2.55 -10.78 -17.41
CA ASP A 87 1.26 -11.17 -16.84
C ASP A 87 1.38 -11.90 -15.49
N ARG A 88 2.45 -12.66 -15.30
CA ARG A 88 2.74 -13.31 -14.01
C ARG A 88 2.94 -12.32 -12.86
N TYR A 89 3.40 -11.09 -13.13
CA TYR A 89 3.57 -10.03 -12.13
C TYR A 89 2.32 -9.18 -11.94
N SER A 90 1.21 -9.60 -12.49
CA SER A 90 -0.10 -9.02 -12.20
C SER A 90 -0.97 -10.04 -11.46
N THR A 91 -1.86 -10.72 -12.16
CA THR A 91 -2.79 -11.71 -11.58
C THR A 91 -2.08 -12.83 -10.79
N ALA A 92 -1.01 -13.42 -11.34
CA ALA A 92 -0.34 -14.56 -10.71
C ALA A 92 0.42 -14.14 -9.42
N GLU A 93 1.05 -12.97 -9.41
CA GLU A 93 1.77 -12.50 -8.22
C GLU A 93 0.82 -12.08 -7.10
N ILE A 94 -0.31 -11.45 -7.42
CA ILE A 94 -1.35 -11.16 -6.43
C ILE A 94 -1.86 -12.47 -5.81
N ILE A 95 -2.09 -13.52 -6.62
CA ILE A 95 -2.49 -14.84 -6.10
C ILE A 95 -1.40 -15.47 -5.21
N LYS A 96 -0.12 -15.32 -5.55
CA LYS A 96 0.99 -15.75 -4.68
C LYS A 96 0.97 -15.01 -3.34
N ALA A 97 0.79 -13.70 -3.35
CA ALA A 97 0.68 -12.90 -2.13
C ALA A 97 -0.52 -13.32 -1.27
N ILE A 98 -1.67 -13.61 -1.88
CA ILE A 98 -2.85 -14.12 -1.17
C ILE A 98 -2.56 -15.48 -0.51
N LYS A 99 -1.88 -16.40 -1.20
CA LYS A 99 -1.46 -17.68 -0.63
C LYS A 99 -0.49 -17.48 0.53
N LEU A 100 0.52 -16.63 0.35
CA LEU A 100 1.49 -16.32 1.38
C LEU A 100 0.81 -15.71 2.60
N ALA A 101 -0.04 -14.70 2.42
CA ALA A 101 -0.81 -14.07 3.48
C ALA A 101 -1.64 -15.11 4.27
N HIS A 102 -2.32 -16.03 3.57
CA HIS A 102 -3.06 -17.10 4.21
C HIS A 102 -2.17 -17.99 5.10
N PHE A 103 -1.01 -18.42 4.61
CA PHE A 103 -0.07 -19.23 5.40
C PHE A 103 0.55 -18.46 6.57
N LEU A 104 0.76 -17.16 6.43
CA LEU A 104 1.25 -16.29 7.50
C LEU A 104 0.17 -15.89 8.51
N GLY A 105 -1.10 -16.23 8.27
CA GLY A 105 -2.23 -15.78 9.09
C GLY A 105 -2.60 -14.30 8.91
N VAL A 106 -2.04 -13.63 7.93
CA VAL A 106 -2.32 -12.23 7.56
C VAL A 106 -3.66 -12.17 6.81
N LYS A 107 -4.46 -11.14 7.07
CA LYS A 107 -5.80 -11.01 6.51
C LYS A 107 -5.91 -10.04 5.34
N GLN A 108 -4.87 -9.28 5.06
CA GLN A 108 -4.88 -8.23 4.04
C GLN A 108 -3.76 -8.43 3.04
N VAL A 109 -4.08 -8.28 1.78
CA VAL A 109 -3.14 -8.18 0.66
C VAL A 109 -3.39 -6.85 -0.04
N ILE A 110 -2.34 -6.05 -0.19
CA ILE A 110 -2.40 -4.74 -0.85
C ILE A 110 -1.86 -4.89 -2.27
N THR A 111 -2.56 -4.32 -3.23
CA THR A 111 -2.14 -4.26 -4.65
C THR A 111 -2.48 -2.93 -5.27
N THR A 112 -1.92 -2.66 -6.44
CA THR A 112 -2.01 -1.37 -7.15
C THR A 112 -2.53 -1.56 -8.57
N GLU A 113 -3.01 -0.46 -9.17
CA GLU A 113 -3.25 -0.36 -10.61
C GLU A 113 -1.92 -0.37 -11.37
N GLY A 114 -0.94 0.33 -10.84
CA GLY A 114 0.36 0.61 -11.44
C GLY A 114 0.33 1.85 -12.34
N ASP A 115 1.44 2.57 -12.31
CA ASP A 115 1.65 3.72 -13.17
C ASP A 115 1.96 3.30 -14.60
N PRO A 116 1.49 4.05 -15.60
CA PRO A 116 1.83 3.80 -16.99
C PRO A 116 3.33 4.08 -17.21
N LYS A 117 4.07 3.08 -17.70
CA LYS A 117 5.51 3.18 -17.94
C LYS A 117 5.88 3.14 -19.42
N THR A 118 4.94 2.73 -20.28
CA THR A 118 5.16 2.65 -21.74
C THR A 118 4.14 3.51 -22.50
N ASP A 119 4.44 3.80 -23.75
CA ASP A 119 3.50 4.48 -24.64
C ASP A 119 2.16 3.75 -24.72
N PHE A 120 2.18 2.42 -24.63
CA PHE A 120 0.95 1.63 -24.58
C PHE A 120 0.11 1.96 -23.35
N GLY A 121 0.71 1.94 -22.16
CA GLY A 121 0.02 2.25 -20.90
C GLY A 121 -0.54 3.68 -20.89
N HIS A 122 0.23 4.64 -21.43
CA HIS A 122 -0.22 6.04 -21.52
C HIS A 122 -1.39 6.24 -22.46
N GLN A 123 -1.49 5.45 -23.55
CA GLN A 123 -2.52 5.59 -24.59
C GLN A 123 -3.83 4.87 -24.25
N LEU A 124 -3.89 4.06 -23.22
CA LEU A 124 -5.12 3.39 -22.81
C LEU A 124 -6.20 4.41 -22.45
N THR A 125 -7.39 4.19 -22.99
CA THR A 125 -8.60 4.90 -22.53
C THR A 125 -9.01 4.39 -21.15
N ASP A 126 -9.80 5.15 -20.42
CA ASP A 126 -10.30 4.74 -19.11
C ASP A 126 -11.11 3.43 -19.19
N ASP A 127 -11.91 3.24 -20.23
CA ASP A 127 -12.66 1.99 -20.42
C ASP A 127 -11.75 0.79 -20.63
N GLN A 128 -10.62 0.98 -21.34
CA GLN A 128 -9.60 -0.06 -21.50
C GLN A 128 -8.88 -0.35 -20.18
N ARG A 129 -8.57 0.67 -19.36
CA ARG A 129 -8.03 0.52 -18.02
C ARG A 129 -8.97 -0.26 -17.12
N LEU A 130 -10.24 0.14 -17.05
CA LEU A 130 -11.27 -0.53 -16.25
C LEU A 130 -11.45 -1.99 -16.68
N PHE A 131 -11.47 -2.25 -17.98
CA PHE A 131 -11.54 -3.62 -18.51
C PHE A 131 -10.33 -4.46 -18.05
N SER A 132 -9.11 -3.93 -18.20
CA SER A 132 -7.88 -4.63 -17.81
C SER A 132 -7.85 -4.91 -16.31
N ILE A 133 -8.17 -3.92 -15.47
CA ILE A 133 -8.20 -4.05 -14.01
C ILE A 133 -9.21 -5.14 -13.62
N ARG A 134 -10.43 -5.08 -14.14
CA ARG A 134 -11.47 -6.07 -13.85
C ARG A 134 -11.07 -7.48 -14.27
N GLU A 135 -10.50 -7.61 -15.45
CA GLU A 135 -10.08 -8.91 -16.00
C GLU A 135 -8.97 -9.52 -15.13
N LYS A 136 -7.95 -8.74 -14.82
CA LYS A 136 -6.78 -9.23 -14.06
C LYS A 136 -7.07 -9.45 -12.57
N LEU A 137 -8.03 -8.76 -11.99
CA LEU A 137 -8.43 -8.95 -10.59
C LEU A 137 -9.49 -10.04 -10.39
N HIS A 138 -10.12 -10.53 -11.46
CA HIS A 138 -11.18 -11.54 -11.35
C HIS A 138 -10.72 -12.79 -10.56
N GLU A 139 -9.62 -13.42 -10.94
CA GLU A 139 -9.13 -14.59 -10.21
C GLU A 139 -8.53 -14.27 -8.83
N PRO A 140 -7.71 -13.21 -8.64
CA PRO A 140 -7.29 -12.79 -7.30
C PRO A 140 -8.44 -12.60 -6.31
N ILE A 141 -9.55 -11.96 -6.71
CA ILE A 141 -10.73 -11.77 -5.86
C ILE A 141 -11.32 -13.14 -5.45
N ARG A 142 -11.44 -14.10 -6.37
CA ARG A 142 -11.93 -15.45 -6.05
C ARG A 142 -11.03 -16.18 -5.05
N TRP A 143 -9.71 -16.07 -5.23
CA TRP A 143 -8.73 -16.62 -4.28
C TRP A 143 -8.82 -15.96 -2.92
N ALA A 144 -8.86 -14.63 -2.87
CA ALA A 144 -8.98 -13.86 -1.65
C ALA A 144 -10.25 -14.25 -0.88
N LYS A 145 -11.38 -14.32 -1.56
CA LYS A 145 -12.66 -14.78 -0.98
C LYS A 145 -12.57 -16.20 -0.41
N THR A 146 -11.93 -17.12 -1.13
CA THR A 146 -11.77 -18.52 -0.69
C THR A 146 -10.94 -18.62 0.60
N PHE A 147 -9.90 -17.80 0.74
CA PHE A 147 -9.01 -17.83 1.89
C PHE A 147 -9.41 -16.85 3.02
N GLY A 148 -10.48 -16.08 2.84
CA GLY A 148 -10.91 -15.08 3.80
C GLY A 148 -9.86 -13.94 3.97
N ILE A 149 -9.28 -13.52 2.85
CA ILE A 149 -8.34 -12.41 2.72
C ILE A 149 -9.07 -11.21 2.12
N GLU A 150 -8.83 -10.02 2.65
CA GLU A 150 -9.25 -8.76 2.03
C GLU A 150 -8.19 -8.35 0.99
N LEU A 151 -8.62 -8.11 -0.24
CA LEU A 151 -7.77 -7.56 -1.30
C LEU A 151 -7.95 -6.05 -1.34
N LEU A 152 -6.91 -5.31 -1.00
CA LEU A 152 -6.97 -3.86 -0.87
C LEU A 152 -6.34 -3.19 -2.10
N LEU A 153 -7.08 -2.30 -2.71
CA LEU A 153 -6.57 -1.43 -3.78
C LEU A 153 -5.92 -0.20 -3.18
N GLU A 154 -4.70 0.07 -3.58
CA GLU A 154 -3.96 1.24 -3.15
C GLU A 154 -3.92 2.29 -4.25
N PRO A 155 -4.08 3.58 -3.94
CA PRO A 155 -3.75 4.68 -4.82
C PRO A 155 -2.31 4.58 -5.34
N HIS A 156 -2.17 4.24 -6.61
CA HIS A 156 -0.91 4.15 -7.32
C HIS A 156 -1.18 3.95 -8.82
N GLY A 157 -1.79 4.95 -9.44
CA GLY A 157 -2.15 4.91 -10.84
C GLY A 157 -3.23 5.95 -11.22
N ILE A 158 -3.48 6.07 -12.49
CA ILE A 158 -4.34 7.13 -13.05
C ILE A 158 -5.76 7.09 -12.47
N LEU A 159 -6.31 5.89 -12.28
CA LEU A 159 -7.67 5.72 -11.73
C LEU A 159 -7.65 5.61 -10.22
N THR A 160 -6.75 4.80 -9.65
CA THR A 160 -6.75 4.55 -8.21
C THR A 160 -6.42 5.78 -7.38
N ASP A 161 -5.71 6.77 -7.91
CA ASP A 161 -5.28 7.97 -7.16
C ASP A 161 -6.42 8.98 -6.91
N THR A 162 -7.55 8.84 -7.61
CA THR A 162 -8.68 9.77 -7.49
C THR A 162 -9.95 9.09 -6.98
N VAL A 163 -10.79 9.83 -6.28
CA VAL A 163 -12.09 9.33 -5.79
C VAL A 163 -12.98 8.86 -6.95
N ASP A 164 -13.04 9.62 -8.05
CA ASP A 164 -13.84 9.24 -9.23
C ASP A 164 -13.34 7.93 -9.84
N GLY A 165 -12.03 7.84 -10.09
CA GLY A 165 -11.44 6.64 -10.69
C GLY A 165 -11.59 5.41 -9.80
N MET A 166 -11.33 5.52 -8.49
CA MET A 166 -11.52 4.44 -7.53
C MET A 166 -13.00 4.01 -7.47
N SER A 167 -13.95 4.95 -7.50
CA SER A 167 -15.39 4.63 -7.56
C SER A 167 -15.73 3.80 -8.80
N ARG A 168 -15.23 4.22 -9.96
CA ARG A 168 -15.44 3.49 -11.23
C ARG A 168 -14.83 2.09 -11.23
N ILE A 169 -13.69 1.90 -10.57
CA ILE A 169 -13.09 0.56 -10.39
C ILE A 169 -14.01 -0.29 -9.51
N LEU A 170 -14.45 0.22 -8.36
CA LEU A 170 -15.34 -0.53 -7.46
C LEU A 170 -16.67 -0.88 -8.14
N ASP A 171 -17.25 0.03 -8.94
CA ASP A 171 -18.43 -0.23 -9.76
C ASP A 171 -18.18 -1.34 -10.78
N ALA A 172 -17.05 -1.29 -11.50
CA ALA A 172 -16.68 -2.29 -12.49
C ALA A 172 -16.44 -3.67 -11.87
N LEU A 173 -16.01 -3.72 -10.60
CA LEU A 173 -15.85 -4.95 -9.82
C LEU A 173 -17.16 -5.39 -9.14
N GLY A 174 -18.29 -4.69 -9.33
CA GLY A 174 -19.59 -5.02 -8.77
C GLY A 174 -19.67 -4.84 -7.25
N HIS A 175 -18.91 -3.92 -6.69
CA HIS A 175 -18.82 -3.67 -5.24
C HIS A 175 -18.50 -4.91 -4.40
N GLU A 176 -17.68 -5.82 -4.92
CA GLU A 176 -17.30 -7.06 -4.23
C GLU A 176 -16.78 -6.74 -2.80
N GLU A 177 -17.39 -7.36 -1.79
CA GLU A 177 -17.08 -7.09 -0.39
C GLU A 177 -15.66 -7.46 0.01
N THR A 178 -15.07 -8.42 -0.69
CA THR A 178 -13.67 -8.84 -0.50
C THR A 178 -12.67 -7.76 -0.90
N VAL A 179 -13.10 -6.77 -1.73
CA VAL A 179 -12.25 -5.67 -2.18
C VAL A 179 -12.43 -4.47 -1.25
N GLY A 180 -11.34 -4.06 -0.63
CA GLY A 180 -11.24 -2.84 0.18
C GLY A 180 -10.26 -1.84 -0.40
N ILE A 181 -9.93 -0.83 0.38
CA ILE A 181 -8.97 0.22 0.03
C ILE A 181 -7.87 0.26 1.09
N ASN A 182 -6.62 0.27 0.66
CA ASN A 182 -5.50 0.80 1.41
C ASN A 182 -5.32 2.26 1.00
N LEU A 183 -5.63 3.21 1.87
CA LEU A 183 -5.43 4.61 1.56
C LEU A 183 -3.97 5.00 1.73
N ASP A 184 -3.23 5.13 0.64
CA ASP A 184 -1.94 5.81 0.64
C ASP A 184 -2.14 7.30 0.49
N THR A 185 -1.80 8.05 1.54
CA THR A 185 -2.06 9.49 1.60
C THR A 185 -1.16 10.31 0.67
N GLY A 186 0.08 9.87 0.48
CA GLY A 186 1.03 10.54 -0.42
C GLY A 186 0.76 10.25 -1.89
N ASN A 187 0.54 8.98 -2.24
CA ASN A 187 0.26 8.59 -3.62
C ASN A 187 -1.03 9.23 -4.12
N SER A 188 -2.12 9.13 -3.35
CA SER A 188 -3.39 9.77 -3.71
C SER A 188 -3.23 11.28 -3.93
N TRP A 189 -2.52 11.96 -3.00
CA TRP A 189 -2.27 13.40 -3.16
C TRP A 189 -1.45 13.70 -4.41
N LEU A 190 -0.36 12.96 -4.63
CA LEU A 190 0.56 13.18 -5.76
C LEU A 190 -0.13 12.94 -7.11
N GLY A 191 -0.94 11.88 -7.22
CA GLY A 191 -1.73 11.57 -8.40
C GLY A 191 -2.89 12.53 -8.68
N GLY A 192 -3.09 13.54 -7.81
CA GLY A 192 -4.07 14.61 -8.01
C GLY A 192 -5.35 14.47 -7.20
N GLY A 193 -5.51 13.37 -6.45
CA GLY A 193 -6.65 13.14 -5.57
C GLY A 193 -6.59 13.94 -4.27
N ASP A 194 -7.59 13.77 -3.45
CA ASP A 194 -7.70 14.32 -2.11
C ASP A 194 -7.90 13.18 -1.11
N PRO A 195 -6.86 12.83 -0.30
CA PRO A 195 -6.98 11.76 0.69
C PRO A 195 -8.09 11.97 1.72
N LEU A 196 -8.42 13.22 2.07
CA LEU A 196 -9.54 13.52 2.96
C LEU A 196 -10.89 13.19 2.31
N GLU A 197 -11.04 13.49 1.02
CA GLU A 197 -12.24 13.11 0.26
C GLU A 197 -12.35 11.59 0.09
N PHE A 198 -11.22 10.86 -0.01
CA PHE A 198 -11.23 9.40 0.02
C PHE A 198 -11.87 8.88 1.32
N VAL A 199 -11.46 9.42 2.47
CA VAL A 199 -12.04 9.00 3.77
C VAL A 199 -13.52 9.29 3.81
N LYS A 200 -13.95 10.49 3.42
CA LYS A 200 -15.36 10.88 3.42
C LYS A 200 -16.23 10.02 2.50
N THR A 201 -15.67 9.63 1.32
CA THR A 201 -16.41 8.90 0.30
C THR A 201 -16.46 7.41 0.59
N PHE A 202 -15.32 6.83 0.96
CA PHE A 202 -15.18 5.38 1.03
C PHE A 202 -15.21 4.82 2.47
N GLY A 203 -15.05 5.65 3.48
CA GLY A 203 -15.18 5.31 4.90
C GLY A 203 -14.96 3.83 5.26
N PRO A 204 -16.05 3.05 5.37
CA PRO A 204 -15.96 1.64 5.77
C PRO A 204 -15.20 0.72 4.81
N ARG A 205 -14.95 1.16 3.56
CA ARG A 205 -14.13 0.45 2.58
C ARG A 205 -12.64 0.62 2.81
N ILE A 206 -12.22 1.67 3.54
CA ILE A 206 -10.82 1.84 3.94
C ILE A 206 -10.53 0.84 5.06
N LYS A 207 -9.65 -0.10 4.79
CA LYS A 207 -9.29 -1.19 5.71
C LYS A 207 -7.87 -1.07 6.22
N HIS A 208 -7.05 -0.30 5.52
CA HIS A 208 -5.65 -0.05 5.83
C HIS A 208 -5.27 1.38 5.39
N VAL A 209 -4.22 1.95 5.98
CA VAL A 209 -3.69 3.25 5.57
C VAL A 209 -2.17 3.21 5.53
N HIS A 210 -1.60 3.63 4.41
CA HIS A 210 -0.20 4.00 4.31
C HIS A 210 -0.03 5.50 4.51
N TRP A 211 0.75 5.87 5.51
CA TRP A 211 0.97 7.26 5.85
C TRP A 211 2.21 7.80 5.17
N LYS A 212 2.02 8.77 4.32
CA LYS A 212 3.07 9.61 3.71
C LYS A 212 2.62 11.06 3.72
N ASP A 213 3.54 11.98 3.96
CA ASP A 213 3.32 13.41 3.73
C ASP A 213 4.19 13.89 2.57
N MET A 214 3.74 14.91 1.87
CA MET A 214 4.39 15.39 0.66
C MET A 214 4.94 16.80 0.88
N PRO A 215 6.22 17.02 0.57
CA PRO A 215 6.80 18.34 0.68
C PRO A 215 6.24 19.28 -0.40
N GLU A 216 6.25 20.58 -0.12
CA GLU A 216 5.67 21.62 -0.98
C GLU A 216 6.31 21.67 -2.38
N ASP A 217 7.58 21.30 -2.50
CA ASP A 217 8.30 21.25 -3.78
C ASP A 217 7.79 20.17 -4.74
N MET A 218 6.99 19.21 -4.26
CA MET A 218 6.29 18.23 -5.09
C MET A 218 4.99 18.75 -5.72
N LEU A 219 4.52 19.94 -5.33
CA LEU A 219 3.28 20.52 -5.88
C LEU A 219 3.26 20.63 -7.42
N PRO A 220 4.37 20.97 -8.13
CA PRO A 220 4.39 20.97 -9.59
C PRO A 220 4.18 19.59 -10.25
N MET A 221 4.42 18.51 -9.51
CA MET A 221 4.28 17.12 -9.97
C MET A 221 2.89 16.55 -9.71
N ARG A 222 2.09 17.18 -8.87
CA ARG A 222 0.74 16.74 -8.51
C ARG A 222 -0.15 16.61 -9.75
N GLY A 223 -0.77 15.44 -9.90
CA GLY A 223 -1.60 15.07 -11.06
C GLY A 223 -0.80 14.71 -12.33
N LYS A 224 0.52 14.60 -12.24
CA LYS A 224 1.42 14.25 -13.34
C LYS A 224 2.30 13.05 -13.05
N GLN A 225 2.49 12.73 -11.79
CA GLN A 225 3.27 11.59 -11.34
C GLN A 225 2.37 10.68 -10.50
N PHE A 226 2.49 9.38 -10.72
CA PHE A 226 1.72 8.35 -10.05
C PHE A 226 2.67 7.48 -9.23
N GLY A 227 2.41 7.38 -7.92
CA GLY A 227 3.32 6.73 -6.99
C GLY A 227 4.52 7.57 -6.61
N CYS A 228 4.77 7.71 -5.32
CA CYS A 228 5.87 8.52 -4.79
C CYS A 228 6.98 7.69 -4.13
N GLY A 229 6.86 6.35 -4.14
CA GLY A 229 7.75 5.50 -3.37
C GLY A 229 7.63 5.78 -1.86
N MET A 230 8.77 5.81 -1.16
CA MET A 230 8.78 6.09 0.28
C MET A 230 8.65 7.59 0.56
N GLY A 231 7.90 7.94 1.61
CA GLY A 231 7.93 9.27 2.19
C GLY A 231 9.33 9.58 2.75
N LEU A 232 9.78 10.83 2.60
CA LEU A 232 11.11 11.27 3.04
C LEU A 232 11.06 12.32 4.15
N ILE A 233 9.87 12.83 4.48
CA ILE A 233 9.65 13.83 5.50
C ILE A 233 8.74 13.31 6.61
N PRO A 234 8.86 13.83 7.84
CA PRO A 234 7.93 13.50 8.91
C PRO A 234 6.49 13.94 8.58
N LEU A 235 5.51 13.14 9.04
CA LEU A 235 4.09 13.50 8.95
C LEU A 235 3.83 14.86 9.65
N GLY A 236 3.15 15.76 8.95
CA GLY A 236 2.83 17.10 9.41
C GLY A 236 3.86 18.17 9.05
N ASP A 237 4.97 17.81 8.41
CA ASP A 237 5.92 18.77 7.82
C ASP A 237 5.58 19.09 6.36
N GLY A 238 4.64 18.35 5.77
CA GLY A 238 4.20 18.51 4.40
C GLY A 238 2.85 19.19 4.25
N ILE A 239 2.27 19.04 3.07
CA ILE A 239 1.06 19.76 2.64
C ILE A 239 -0.16 18.86 2.40
N VAL A 240 -0.09 17.56 2.73
CA VAL A 240 -1.20 16.61 2.53
C VAL A 240 -2.34 16.83 3.54
N GLY A 241 -2.04 17.35 4.72
CA GLY A 241 -3.06 17.59 5.75
C GLY A 241 -3.36 16.36 6.61
N ILE A 242 -2.34 15.60 6.96
CA ILE A 242 -2.44 14.30 7.66
C ILE A 242 -3.31 14.34 8.93
N GLU A 243 -3.18 15.38 9.77
CA GLU A 243 -3.97 15.50 11.00
C GLU A 243 -5.49 15.50 10.72
N ALA A 244 -5.93 16.19 9.67
CA ALA A 244 -7.35 16.23 9.30
C ALA A 244 -7.83 14.86 8.82
N ILE A 245 -7.00 14.11 8.09
CA ILE A 245 -7.30 12.77 7.62
C ILE A 245 -7.43 11.80 8.81
N VAL A 246 -6.52 11.88 9.78
CA VAL A 246 -6.59 11.07 11.03
C VAL A 246 -7.90 11.33 11.77
N LYS A 247 -8.27 12.59 11.97
CA LYS A 247 -9.50 12.98 12.68
C LYS A 247 -10.75 12.46 11.96
N GLU A 248 -10.77 12.58 10.63
CA GLU A 248 -11.90 12.08 9.84
C GLU A 248 -12.03 10.56 9.91
N LEU A 249 -10.93 9.80 9.77
CA LEU A 249 -10.92 8.34 9.93
C LEU A 249 -11.50 7.92 11.29
N LEU A 250 -11.02 8.56 12.36
CA LEU A 250 -11.49 8.26 13.71
C LEU A 250 -12.97 8.62 13.92
N SER A 251 -13.42 9.73 13.34
CA SER A 251 -14.84 10.15 13.40
C SER A 251 -15.77 9.13 12.75
N GLN A 252 -15.27 8.40 11.74
CA GLN A 252 -15.98 7.32 11.06
C GLN A 252 -15.79 5.95 11.72
N GLY A 253 -15.09 5.88 12.86
CA GLY A 253 -14.90 4.66 13.64
C GLY A 253 -13.81 3.74 13.10
N PHE A 254 -12.87 4.23 12.30
CA PHE A 254 -11.75 3.44 11.81
C PHE A 254 -10.86 2.97 12.97
N ASP A 255 -10.70 1.65 13.12
CA ASP A 255 -9.85 1.00 14.12
C ASP A 255 -8.81 0.04 13.48
N GLY A 256 -8.73 0.03 12.16
CA GLY A 256 -7.88 -0.84 11.36
C GLY A 256 -6.38 -0.58 11.54
N PRO A 257 -5.55 -1.42 10.88
CA PRO A 257 -4.12 -1.23 10.82
C PRO A 257 -3.75 -0.03 9.94
N THR A 258 -2.65 0.61 10.30
CA THR A 258 -2.01 1.66 9.52
C THR A 258 -0.50 1.54 9.63
N THR A 259 0.23 1.92 8.61
CA THR A 259 1.68 1.87 8.63
C THR A 259 2.31 3.16 8.11
N LEU A 260 3.41 3.54 8.76
CA LEU A 260 4.27 4.61 8.29
C LEU A 260 5.10 4.11 7.11
N GLU A 261 4.83 4.59 5.93
CA GLU A 261 5.61 4.27 4.73
C GLU A 261 6.63 5.40 4.47
N ILE A 262 7.59 5.49 5.39
CA ILE A 262 8.58 6.57 5.46
C ILE A 262 9.97 5.95 5.60
N ALA A 263 10.92 6.45 4.82
CA ALA A 263 12.32 6.09 4.94
C ALA A 263 13.04 6.97 5.98
N GLY A 264 13.97 6.36 6.72
CA GLY A 264 14.79 7.06 7.72
C GLY A 264 14.20 7.02 9.13
N GLU A 265 15.03 6.60 10.07
CA GLU A 265 14.66 6.34 11.47
C GLU A 265 14.08 7.58 12.18
N GLU A 266 14.71 8.74 11.99
CA GLU A 266 14.27 9.98 12.65
C GLU A 266 12.92 10.45 12.12
N ALA A 267 12.70 10.38 10.81
CA ALA A 267 11.43 10.75 10.21
C ALA A 267 10.29 9.81 10.67
N VAL A 268 10.56 8.51 10.76
CA VAL A 268 9.61 7.52 11.29
C VAL A 268 9.28 7.81 12.75
N LYS A 269 10.29 8.10 13.59
CA LYS A 269 10.10 8.38 15.01
C LYS A 269 9.22 9.61 15.24
N VAL A 270 9.55 10.73 14.61
CA VAL A 270 8.76 11.97 14.71
C VAL A 270 7.34 11.74 14.22
N SER A 271 7.18 11.03 13.09
CA SER A 271 5.87 10.72 12.53
C SER A 271 5.02 9.85 13.46
N ALA A 272 5.63 8.86 14.11
CA ALA A 272 4.95 8.00 15.07
C ALA A 272 4.44 8.77 16.29
N GLU A 273 5.25 9.69 16.82
CA GLU A 273 4.87 10.53 17.95
C GLU A 273 3.67 11.42 17.59
N ARG A 274 3.72 12.08 16.42
CA ARG A 274 2.64 12.94 15.92
C ARG A 274 1.36 12.14 15.65
N LEU A 275 1.47 11.00 14.97
CA LEU A 275 0.33 10.17 14.64
C LEU A 275 -0.37 9.63 15.89
N ARG A 276 0.39 9.19 16.91
CA ARG A 276 -0.14 8.80 18.21
C ARG A 276 -0.82 9.96 18.95
N HIS A 277 -0.24 11.16 18.87
CA HIS A 277 -0.84 12.36 19.44
C HIS A 277 -2.19 12.66 18.78
N TRP A 278 -2.26 12.76 17.46
CA TRP A 278 -3.50 13.03 16.73
C TRP A 278 -4.56 11.93 16.90
N ALA A 279 -4.13 10.68 17.06
CA ALA A 279 -5.05 9.57 17.28
C ALA A 279 -5.68 9.55 18.69
N ASN A 280 -5.12 10.29 19.64
CA ASN A 280 -5.61 10.36 21.03
C ASN A 280 -6.19 11.73 21.39
N ALA A 281 -6.17 12.69 20.49
CA ALA A 281 -6.72 14.04 20.67
C ALA A 281 -8.23 14.09 20.36
#